data_da72381b980f12c05dc8e47f1de8bd87
#
_entry.id   da72381b980f12c05dc8e47f1de8bd87
#
_cell.length_a   1.000
_cell.length_b   1.000
_cell.length_c   1.000
_cell.angle_alpha   90.00
_cell.angle_beta   90.00
_cell.angle_gamma   90.00
#
_symmetry.space_group_name_H-M   'P 1'
#
loop_
_entity.id
_entity.type
_entity.pdbx_description
1 polymer ?
#
loop_
_entity_poly.entity_id
_entity_poly.type
_entity_poly.pdbx_seq_one_letter_code
_entity_poly.pdbx_strand_id
1 'polypeptide(L)'
;MKRAWILVLLAVIVLGVVGIMVARRGLGPTSHSDLSQPCIYAYRDWQSVGMQVNQGDLIRLRAQGTWLYTPGEYHGPEGHRRYPAPSYYPVGGVAGGVLLGRIGEDGRPFIVGRGGTFYADGTGLLYLRINDDILSDNEGYLTVEITVTSPTPR
;
A
#
# COMPACT_ATOMS: atom_id res chain seq x y z
N MET A 1 35.84 -26.31 -50.48
CA MET A 1 36.02 -25.90 -49.05
C MET A 1 35.50 -24.48 -48.72
N LYS A 2 35.62 -23.47 -49.58
CA LYS A 2 35.20 -22.09 -49.30
C LYS A 2 33.67 -21.87 -49.13
N ARG A 3 32.82 -22.68 -49.80
CA ARG A 3 31.36 -22.56 -49.74
C ARG A 3 30.72 -23.07 -48.43
N ALA A 4 31.35 -24.06 -47.78
CA ALA A 4 30.85 -24.62 -46.54
C ALA A 4 31.00 -23.64 -45.35
N TRP A 5 32.06 -22.82 -45.33
CA TRP A 5 32.29 -21.84 -44.29
C TRP A 5 31.31 -20.63 -44.36
N ILE A 6 30.89 -20.25 -45.57
CA ILE A 6 29.92 -19.16 -45.77
C ILE A 6 28.55 -19.57 -45.21
N LEU A 7 28.12 -20.80 -45.38
CA LEU A 7 26.86 -21.31 -44.86
C LEU A 7 26.85 -21.40 -43.31
N VAL A 8 27.98 -21.77 -42.73
CA VAL A 8 28.12 -21.81 -41.25
C VAL A 8 28.10 -20.40 -40.65
N LEU A 9 28.75 -19.43 -41.29
CA LEU A 9 28.76 -18.03 -40.85
C LEU A 9 27.37 -17.40 -40.97
N LEU A 10 26.61 -17.68 -42.03
CA LEU A 10 25.23 -17.23 -42.18
C LEU A 10 24.29 -17.86 -41.14
N ALA A 11 24.45 -19.12 -40.79
CA ALA A 11 23.67 -19.78 -39.76
C ALA A 11 23.91 -19.18 -38.37
N VAL A 12 25.16 -18.87 -38.04
CA VAL A 12 25.51 -18.23 -36.74
C VAL A 12 24.95 -16.83 -36.65
N ILE A 13 24.96 -16.03 -37.73
CA ILE A 13 24.39 -14.68 -37.75
C ILE A 13 22.86 -14.75 -37.61
N VAL A 14 22.18 -15.70 -38.29
CA VAL A 14 20.71 -15.84 -38.17
C VAL A 14 20.31 -16.28 -36.78
N LEU A 15 21.03 -17.18 -36.12
CA LEU A 15 20.79 -17.61 -34.76
C LEU A 15 21.07 -16.49 -33.77
N GLY A 16 22.10 -15.67 -33.97
CA GLY A 16 22.39 -14.49 -33.15
C GLY A 16 21.30 -13.42 -33.24
N VAL A 17 20.80 -13.13 -34.43
CA VAL A 17 19.71 -12.12 -34.65
C VAL A 17 18.38 -12.61 -34.08
N VAL A 18 18.05 -13.90 -34.22
CA VAL A 18 16.83 -14.49 -33.62
C VAL A 18 16.94 -14.50 -32.10
N GLY A 19 18.12 -14.83 -31.53
CA GLY A 19 18.35 -14.77 -30.09
C GLY A 19 18.19 -13.35 -29.50
N ILE A 20 18.67 -12.33 -30.22
CA ILE A 20 18.52 -10.92 -29.81
C ILE A 20 17.07 -10.44 -29.96
N MET A 21 16.33 -10.89 -30.97
CA MET A 21 14.91 -10.56 -31.12
C MET A 21 14.01 -11.23 -30.09
N VAL A 22 14.32 -12.46 -29.65
CA VAL A 22 13.56 -13.14 -28.60
C VAL A 22 13.82 -12.51 -27.23
N ALA A 23 15.06 -12.07 -26.96
CA ALA A 23 15.41 -11.40 -25.69
C ALA A 23 14.78 -10.00 -25.54
N ARG A 24 14.39 -9.33 -26.64
CA ARG A 24 13.74 -8.00 -26.60
C ARG A 24 12.21 -8.04 -26.45
N ARG A 25 11.56 -9.21 -26.55
CA ARG A 25 10.11 -9.33 -26.40
C ARG A 25 9.62 -9.60 -24.97
N GLY A 26 10.51 -9.62 -23.97
CA GLY A 26 10.18 -10.00 -22.59
C GLY A 26 10.18 -8.89 -21.55
N LEU A 27 10.39 -7.62 -21.91
CA LEU A 27 10.37 -6.50 -20.97
C LEU A 27 9.27 -5.52 -21.36
N GLY A 28 8.02 -5.95 -21.21
CA GLY A 28 6.91 -5.02 -21.01
C GLY A 28 7.08 -4.37 -19.65
N PRO A 29 6.61 -3.13 -19.42
CA PRO A 29 6.63 -2.51 -18.11
C PRO A 29 5.84 -3.39 -17.15
N THR A 30 6.54 -4.11 -16.27
CA THR A 30 5.92 -4.82 -15.16
C THR A 30 5.44 -3.76 -14.18
N SER A 31 4.14 -3.53 -14.12
CA SER A 31 3.55 -2.84 -12.99
C SER A 31 3.81 -3.72 -11.77
N HIS A 32 4.76 -3.35 -10.92
CA HIS A 32 4.94 -4.00 -9.62
C HIS A 32 3.75 -3.62 -8.75
N SER A 33 2.92 -4.62 -8.43
CA SER A 33 1.93 -4.50 -7.36
C SER A 33 2.49 -5.23 -6.14
N ASP A 34 2.86 -4.49 -5.12
CA ASP A 34 3.22 -5.06 -3.83
C ASP A 34 1.93 -5.31 -3.04
N LEU A 35 1.76 -6.55 -2.56
CA LEU A 35 0.64 -6.96 -1.72
C LEU A 35 1.12 -7.20 -0.29
N SER A 36 0.43 -6.59 0.68
CA SER A 36 0.69 -6.80 2.11
C SER A 36 -0.63 -6.95 2.88
N GLN A 37 -0.60 -7.73 3.97
CA GLN A 37 -1.75 -7.95 4.86
C GLN A 37 -1.35 -7.80 6.34
N PRO A 38 -0.93 -6.61 6.78
CA PRO A 38 -0.56 -6.38 8.17
C PRO A 38 -1.78 -6.41 9.12
N CYS A 39 -1.50 -6.75 10.40
CA CYS A 39 -2.40 -6.49 11.52
C CYS A 39 -2.08 -5.12 12.10
N ILE A 40 -3.09 -4.26 12.23
CA ILE A 40 -2.97 -2.93 12.83
C ILE A 40 -3.65 -2.97 14.20
N TYR A 41 -2.85 -2.82 15.24
CA TYR A 41 -3.31 -2.94 16.64
C TYR A 41 -3.85 -1.61 17.15
N ALA A 42 -4.99 -1.66 17.84
CA ALA A 42 -5.65 -0.46 18.38
C ALA A 42 -4.83 0.29 19.45
N TYR A 43 -4.04 -0.43 20.22
CA TYR A 43 -3.23 0.10 21.34
C TYR A 43 -1.84 0.62 20.93
N ARG A 44 -1.54 0.71 19.61
CA ARG A 44 -0.25 1.20 19.10
C ARG A 44 -0.44 2.50 18.35
N ASP A 45 0.54 3.38 18.48
CA ASP A 45 0.65 4.58 17.66
C ASP A 45 0.95 4.20 16.19
N TRP A 46 1.28 5.16 15.36
CA TRP A 46 1.51 4.96 13.93
C TRP A 46 2.37 3.74 13.63
N GLN A 47 1.78 2.75 12.98
CA GLN A 47 2.40 1.46 12.66
C GLN A 47 2.79 1.43 11.19
N SER A 48 4.09 1.28 10.90
CA SER A 48 4.54 1.07 9.54
C SER A 48 4.03 -0.28 9.02
N VAL A 49 3.48 -0.27 7.82
CA VAL A 49 3.07 -1.49 7.12
C VAL A 49 4.21 -2.10 6.28
N GLY A 50 5.42 -1.50 6.32
CA GLY A 50 6.60 -1.95 5.59
C GLY A 50 6.57 -1.67 4.09
N MET A 51 5.58 -0.94 3.59
CA MET A 51 5.46 -0.61 2.17
C MET A 51 5.95 0.81 1.90
N GLN A 52 6.89 0.93 0.98
CA GLN A 52 7.34 2.20 0.42
C GLN A 52 6.34 2.66 -0.64
N VAL A 53 5.96 3.92 -0.57
CA VAL A 53 5.04 4.57 -1.50
C VAL A 53 5.72 5.79 -2.10
N ASN A 54 5.52 6.03 -3.38
CA ASN A 54 6.00 7.23 -4.07
C ASN A 54 4.82 8.14 -4.42
N GLN A 55 5.07 9.44 -4.45
CA GLN A 55 4.06 10.40 -4.87
C GLN A 55 3.46 10.02 -6.23
N GLY A 56 2.14 9.98 -6.31
CA GLY A 56 1.39 9.57 -7.50
C GLY A 56 1.06 8.07 -7.57
N ASP A 57 1.61 7.23 -6.69
CA ASP A 57 1.21 5.82 -6.61
C ASP A 57 -0.27 5.68 -6.25
N LEU A 58 -0.89 4.63 -6.76
CA LEU A 58 -2.25 4.25 -6.42
C LEU A 58 -2.23 3.23 -5.28
N ILE A 59 -2.77 3.63 -4.13
CA ILE A 59 -2.87 2.79 -2.92
C ILE A 59 -4.31 2.29 -2.82
N ARG A 60 -4.49 0.98 -2.84
CA ARG A 60 -5.78 0.36 -2.55
C ARG A 60 -5.72 -0.32 -1.20
N LEU A 61 -6.65 0.04 -0.32
CA LEU A 61 -6.76 -0.46 1.05
C LEU A 61 -8.11 -1.14 1.25
N ARG A 62 -8.13 -2.23 2.02
CA ARG A 62 -9.36 -2.90 2.48
C ARG A 62 -9.13 -3.40 3.91
N ALA A 63 -9.85 -2.82 4.87
CA ALA A 63 -9.73 -3.15 6.28
C ALA A 63 -10.90 -4.00 6.76
N GLN A 64 -10.62 -4.98 7.63
CA GLN A 64 -11.58 -5.90 8.23
C GLN A 64 -11.23 -6.16 9.70
N GLY A 65 -12.22 -6.61 10.47
CA GLY A 65 -12.09 -6.87 11.89
C GLY A 65 -12.78 -5.82 12.75
N THR A 66 -12.52 -5.90 14.04
CA THR A 66 -13.04 -4.96 15.03
C THR A 66 -12.00 -4.71 16.10
N TRP A 67 -12.01 -3.54 16.69
CA TRP A 67 -11.20 -3.14 17.82
C TRP A 67 -12.03 -2.44 18.89
N LEU A 68 -11.58 -2.54 20.12
CA LEU A 68 -12.13 -1.77 21.23
C LEU A 68 -11.62 -0.34 21.12
N TYR A 69 -12.54 0.62 21.07
CA TYR A 69 -12.25 2.04 21.02
C TYR A 69 -12.80 2.77 22.25
N THR A 70 -14.01 2.41 22.66
CA THR A 70 -14.66 2.94 23.88
C THR A 70 -14.84 1.79 24.85
N PRO A 71 -14.70 2.00 26.18
CA PRO A 71 -14.87 0.92 27.15
C PRO A 71 -16.15 0.10 26.91
N GLY A 72 -15.97 -1.20 26.62
CA GLY A 72 -17.05 -2.14 26.37
C GLY A 72 -17.66 -2.12 24.96
N GLU A 73 -17.20 -1.27 24.03
CA GLU A 73 -17.72 -1.19 22.67
C GLU A 73 -16.66 -1.49 21.60
N TYR A 74 -16.93 -2.51 20.78
CA TYR A 74 -16.10 -2.84 19.62
C TYR A 74 -16.66 -2.20 18.35
N HIS A 75 -15.79 -1.58 17.58
CA HIS A 75 -16.12 -0.90 16.32
C HIS A 75 -15.31 -1.46 15.17
N GLY A 76 -15.87 -1.43 13.97
CA GLY A 76 -15.15 -1.74 12.74
C GLY A 76 -14.19 -0.63 12.33
N PRO A 77 -13.52 -0.78 11.17
CA PRO A 77 -12.57 0.21 10.68
C PRO A 77 -13.15 1.61 10.46
N GLU A 78 -14.47 1.73 10.30
CA GLU A 78 -15.20 3.00 10.18
C GLU A 78 -15.32 3.79 11.50
N GLY A 79 -14.93 3.19 12.63
CA GLY A 79 -15.02 3.80 13.94
C GLY A 79 -16.44 4.01 14.44
N HIS A 80 -16.58 4.80 15.51
CA HIS A 80 -17.85 5.10 16.15
C HIS A 80 -18.56 6.26 15.44
N ARG A 81 -19.45 5.97 14.49
CA ARG A 81 -20.09 6.94 13.59
C ARG A 81 -20.90 8.04 14.30
N ARG A 82 -21.35 7.80 15.54
CA ARG A 82 -22.14 8.78 16.32
C ARG A 82 -21.29 9.65 17.25
N TYR A 83 -19.97 9.39 17.30
CA TYR A 83 -19.04 10.11 18.14
C TYR A 83 -17.96 10.77 17.30
N PRO A 84 -18.11 12.06 16.97
CA PRO A 84 -17.05 12.80 16.30
C PRO A 84 -15.87 12.99 17.26
N ALA A 85 -14.67 12.67 16.78
CA ALA A 85 -13.45 12.83 17.54
C ALA A 85 -13.21 14.30 17.93
N PRO A 86 -12.81 14.57 19.18
CA PRO A 86 -12.38 15.90 19.62
C PRO A 86 -11.20 16.42 18.79
N SER A 87 -10.97 17.74 18.85
CA SER A 87 -9.91 18.40 18.05
C SER A 87 -8.48 17.97 18.40
N TYR A 88 -8.27 17.38 19.57
CA TYR A 88 -6.95 16.88 20.03
C TYR A 88 -6.64 15.46 19.55
N TYR A 89 -7.58 14.76 18.90
CA TYR A 89 -7.31 13.49 18.23
C TYR A 89 -6.44 13.71 16.98
N PRO A 90 -5.79 12.67 16.45
CA PRO A 90 -5.01 12.79 15.21
C PRO A 90 -5.77 13.46 14.06
N VAL A 91 -7.08 13.17 13.94
CA VAL A 91 -7.99 13.86 13.03
C VAL A 91 -9.29 14.19 13.79
N GLY A 92 -9.47 15.45 14.16
CA GLY A 92 -10.69 15.92 14.82
C GLY A 92 -11.88 16.04 13.86
N GLY A 93 -13.11 15.93 14.41
CA GLY A 93 -14.35 16.10 13.66
C GLY A 93 -14.78 14.91 12.80
N VAL A 94 -13.95 13.87 12.69
CA VAL A 94 -14.31 12.59 12.04
C VAL A 94 -14.65 11.55 13.10
N ALA A 95 -15.11 10.37 12.71
CA ALA A 95 -15.44 9.32 13.68
C ALA A 95 -14.24 8.98 14.58
N GLY A 96 -14.45 8.94 15.90
CA GLY A 96 -13.48 8.38 16.83
C GLY A 96 -13.30 6.90 16.55
N GLY A 97 -12.08 6.36 16.73
CA GLY A 97 -11.79 4.96 16.43
C GLY A 97 -11.75 4.58 14.95
N VAL A 98 -11.87 5.53 14.01
CA VAL A 98 -11.73 5.24 12.57
C VAL A 98 -10.29 4.91 12.22
N LEU A 99 -10.08 3.99 11.26
CA LEU A 99 -8.75 3.70 10.72
C LEU A 99 -8.25 4.89 9.91
N LEU A 100 -7.05 5.36 10.24
CA LEU A 100 -6.32 6.42 9.56
C LEU A 100 -5.09 5.87 8.84
N GLY A 101 -4.65 6.59 7.80
CA GLY A 101 -3.38 6.38 7.11
C GLY A 101 -2.56 7.67 7.03
N ARG A 102 -1.24 7.56 6.87
CA ARG A 102 -0.34 8.66 6.47
C ARG A 102 0.85 8.10 5.70
N ILE A 103 1.47 8.94 4.87
CA ILE A 103 2.66 8.60 4.09
C ILE A 103 3.84 9.39 4.64
N GLY A 104 4.90 8.67 5.11
CA GLY A 104 6.01 9.27 5.83
C GLY A 104 5.68 9.57 7.30
N GLU A 105 6.72 9.81 8.11
CA GLU A 105 6.57 10.06 9.56
C GLU A 105 5.82 11.36 9.86
N ASP A 106 6.02 12.39 9.04
CA ASP A 106 5.39 13.70 9.17
C ASP A 106 4.24 13.92 8.17
N GLY A 107 3.80 12.85 7.49
CA GLY A 107 2.75 12.92 6.48
C GLY A 107 1.40 13.33 7.06
N ARG A 108 0.60 14.05 6.27
CA ARG A 108 -0.76 14.43 6.66
C ARG A 108 -1.65 13.19 6.79
N PRO A 109 -2.34 12.99 7.92
CA PRO A 109 -3.28 11.90 8.08
C PRO A 109 -4.46 11.99 7.09
N PHE A 110 -4.90 10.83 6.58
CA PHE A 110 -6.12 10.68 5.79
C PHE A 110 -7.01 9.56 6.34
N ILE A 111 -8.29 9.63 6.06
CA ILE A 111 -9.27 8.64 6.53
C ILE A 111 -9.24 7.44 5.60
N VAL A 112 -8.97 6.25 6.17
CA VAL A 112 -9.04 4.96 5.48
C VAL A 112 -10.40 4.31 5.69
N GLY A 113 -10.88 4.25 6.93
CA GLY A 113 -12.11 3.56 7.27
C GLY A 113 -12.09 2.09 6.83
N ARG A 114 -13.14 1.61 6.17
CA ARG A 114 -13.18 0.24 5.61
C ARG A 114 -12.27 0.04 4.40
N GLY A 115 -11.71 1.13 3.89
CA GLY A 115 -10.81 1.12 2.75
C GLY A 115 -11.32 1.95 1.58
N GLY A 116 -10.55 1.91 0.51
CA GLY A 116 -10.78 2.68 -0.72
C GLY A 116 -9.56 2.68 -1.60
N THR A 117 -9.59 3.59 -2.56
CA THR A 117 -8.47 3.84 -3.47
C THR A 117 -8.00 5.28 -3.26
N PHE A 118 -6.71 5.45 -3.01
CA PHE A 118 -6.07 6.72 -2.67
C PHE A 118 -4.90 6.98 -3.61
N TYR A 119 -4.69 8.22 -4.00
CA TYR A 119 -3.44 8.63 -4.65
C TYR A 119 -2.47 9.12 -3.58
N ALA A 120 -1.22 8.64 -3.64
CA ALA A 120 -0.18 9.09 -2.74
C ALA A 120 0.14 10.57 -2.98
N ASP A 121 -0.01 11.39 -1.96
CA ASP A 121 0.31 12.83 -1.97
C ASP A 121 1.76 13.13 -1.61
N GLY A 122 2.52 12.10 -1.21
CA GLY A 122 3.93 12.18 -0.84
C GLY A 122 4.68 10.88 -1.07
N THR A 123 5.98 10.89 -0.76
CA THR A 123 6.86 9.72 -0.82
C THR A 123 7.33 9.34 0.57
N GLY A 124 7.23 8.05 0.94
CA GLY A 124 7.63 7.54 2.24
C GLY A 124 7.01 6.18 2.57
N LEU A 125 7.26 5.68 3.76
CA LEU A 125 6.58 4.49 4.26
C LEU A 125 5.11 4.81 4.55
N LEU A 126 4.23 3.86 4.26
CA LEU A 126 2.82 3.93 4.65
C LEU A 126 2.68 3.51 6.11
N TYR A 127 1.98 4.33 6.90
CA TYR A 127 1.64 4.08 8.30
C TYR A 127 0.13 4.07 8.48
N LEU A 128 -0.33 3.22 9.41
CA LEU A 128 -1.74 3.11 9.79
C LEU A 128 -1.89 3.21 11.32
N ARG A 129 -3.01 3.76 11.79
CA ARG A 129 -3.38 3.79 13.21
C ARG A 129 -4.88 4.01 13.40
N ILE A 130 -5.35 3.80 14.62
CA ILE A 130 -6.68 4.21 15.09
C ILE A 130 -6.73 5.73 15.32
N ASN A 131 -7.88 6.35 15.09
CA ASN A 131 -8.13 7.76 15.44
C ASN A 131 -8.56 7.87 16.90
N ASP A 132 -7.57 7.87 17.79
CA ASP A 132 -7.75 7.98 19.22
C ASP A 132 -6.55 8.67 19.87
N ASP A 133 -6.73 9.36 21.00
CA ASP A 133 -5.65 9.99 21.77
C ASP A 133 -5.16 9.10 22.92
N ILE A 134 -6.02 8.26 23.49
CA ILE A 134 -5.66 7.32 24.56
C ILE A 134 -5.59 5.90 24.01
N LEU A 135 -4.38 5.45 23.69
CA LEU A 135 -4.18 4.14 23.08
C LEU A 135 -4.12 2.98 24.09
N SER A 136 -3.88 3.28 25.36
CA SER A 136 -3.65 2.28 26.41
C SER A 136 -4.90 1.53 26.87
N ASP A 137 -6.08 2.04 26.59
CA ASP A 137 -7.38 1.45 26.92
C ASP A 137 -8.05 0.77 25.71
N ASN A 138 -7.39 0.80 24.55
CA ASN A 138 -7.82 0.13 23.33
C ASN A 138 -7.37 -1.33 23.28
N GLU A 139 -8.15 -2.19 22.59
CA GLU A 139 -7.85 -3.62 22.41
C GLU A 139 -8.14 -4.05 20.96
N GLY A 140 -7.54 -5.17 20.58
CA GLY A 140 -7.79 -5.82 19.30
C GLY A 140 -6.99 -5.23 18.15
N TYR A 141 -7.35 -5.64 16.94
CA TYR A 141 -6.65 -5.24 15.72
C TYR A 141 -7.57 -5.34 14.49
N LEU A 142 -7.19 -4.65 13.44
CA LEU A 142 -7.73 -4.82 12.09
C LEU A 142 -6.70 -5.53 11.22
N THR A 143 -7.16 -6.37 10.30
CA THR A 143 -6.37 -6.86 9.18
C THR A 143 -6.61 -5.96 7.99
N VAL A 144 -5.54 -5.50 7.33
CA VAL A 144 -5.65 -4.56 6.20
C VAL A 144 -4.96 -5.15 4.98
N GLU A 145 -5.74 -5.43 3.93
CA GLU A 145 -5.18 -5.74 2.61
C GLU A 145 -4.71 -4.44 1.95
N ILE A 146 -3.48 -4.43 1.47
CA ILE A 146 -2.86 -3.24 0.87
C ILE A 146 -2.25 -3.61 -0.47
N THR A 147 -2.60 -2.87 -1.51
CA THR A 147 -1.96 -2.96 -2.81
C THR A 147 -1.46 -1.58 -3.22
N VAL A 148 -0.19 -1.47 -3.56
CA VAL A 148 0.40 -0.25 -4.13
C VAL A 148 0.73 -0.52 -5.60
N THR A 149 0.32 0.37 -6.47
CA THR A 149 0.57 0.29 -7.92
C THR A 149 1.17 1.60 -8.39
N SER A 150 2.39 1.54 -8.91
CA SER A 150 3.03 2.71 -9.50
C SER A 150 2.50 2.98 -10.90
N PRO A 151 2.28 4.26 -11.28
CA PRO A 151 1.90 4.60 -12.63
C PRO A 151 3.01 4.19 -13.61
N THR A 152 2.62 3.61 -14.74
CA THR A 152 3.58 3.29 -15.80
C THR A 152 4.17 4.59 -16.35
N PRO A 153 5.51 4.73 -16.43
CA PRO A 153 6.11 5.87 -17.11
C PRO A 153 5.60 5.94 -18.55
N ARG A 154 5.17 7.13 -18.95
CA ARG A 154 4.79 7.42 -20.35
C ARG A 154 6.02 7.66 -21.20
#